data_c356e12e22d1b39f8ced83090f98f602
#
_entry.id   c356e12e22d1b39f8ced83090f98f602
#
_cell.length_a   1.000
_cell.length_b   1.000
_cell.length_c   1.000
_cell.angle_alpha   90.00
_cell.angle_beta   90.00
_cell.angle_gamma   90.00
#
_symmetry.space_group_name_H-M   'P 1'
#
loop_
_entity.id
_entity.type
_entity.pdbx_description
1 polymer ?
#
loop_
_entity_poly.entity_id
_entity_poly.type
_entity_poly.pdbx_seq_one_letter_code
_entity_poly.pdbx_strand_id
1 'polypeptide(L)'
;MSDPEFAAYSFVDRIVEFVPGRHARAAFAIPRRIAAFPAALVAEAVGQLAAWVAMDNIDFRGRPVAALAAETRFLGDAKPGDVLDLAVDILECDDDAVAYNGHASIGARRIIELVDCLGPMLPVAEFDAPEALRERLALLRGAGAKAERFRGVDTIAASVTHRVPGTELRASVDVPAAAAFFADHFPRRPVFPATLLLDLKMRLALDLARESPQTNGMWPLRMTHVKMRSFIAPSQRLDIGVVLAPPQHGVAKAMLTAKTDDRLVASARLELGSHE
;
A
#
# COMPACT_ATOMS: atom_id res chain seq x y z
N MET A 1 19.23 11.99 20.13
CA MET A 1 18.64 10.65 20.11
C MET A 1 17.86 10.51 18.82
N SER A 2 18.16 9.51 17.98
CA SER A 2 17.39 9.25 16.77
C SER A 2 16.07 8.59 17.20
N ASP A 3 14.97 9.26 16.93
CA ASP A 3 13.63 8.72 17.10
C ASP A 3 13.47 7.50 16.15
N PRO A 4 13.41 6.25 16.65
CA PRO A 4 13.27 5.06 15.81
C PRO A 4 11.85 4.89 15.30
N GLU A 5 10.89 5.59 15.91
CA GLU A 5 9.48 5.51 15.51
C GLU A 5 9.24 6.24 14.19
N PHE A 6 8.29 5.74 13.41
CA PHE A 6 7.89 6.30 12.11
C PHE A 6 9.00 6.39 11.06
N ALA A 7 9.96 5.46 11.05
CA ALA A 7 11.04 5.41 10.08
C ALA A 7 11.05 4.15 9.22
N ALA A 8 10.42 3.09 9.71
CA ALA A 8 10.47 1.77 9.09
C ALA A 8 9.41 1.58 7.99
N TYR A 9 8.23 2.20 8.14
CA TYR A 9 7.11 2.08 7.21
C TYR A 9 6.20 3.32 7.23
N SER A 10 6.80 4.51 7.22
CA SER A 10 6.08 5.79 7.27
C SER A 10 6.49 6.67 6.11
N PHE A 11 5.53 7.06 5.28
CA PHE A 11 5.74 7.68 3.96
C PHE A 11 5.12 9.08 3.84
N VAL A 12 5.10 9.82 4.95
CA VAL A 12 4.76 11.24 4.97
C VAL A 12 5.87 11.97 5.73
N ASP A 13 6.59 12.87 5.05
CA ASP A 13 7.63 13.69 5.68
C ASP A 13 7.10 15.04 6.15
N ARG A 14 6.22 15.68 5.37
CA ARG A 14 5.67 16.98 5.71
C ARG A 14 4.28 17.16 5.13
N ILE A 15 3.34 17.59 5.95
CA ILE A 15 2.01 18.01 5.54
C ILE A 15 2.07 19.52 5.25
N VAL A 16 1.78 19.91 4.02
CA VAL A 16 1.87 21.31 3.54
C VAL A 16 0.52 22.01 3.53
N GLU A 17 -0.56 21.22 3.47
CA GLU A 17 -1.93 21.70 3.56
C GLU A 17 -2.75 20.68 4.34
N PHE A 18 -3.62 21.16 5.25
CA PHE A 18 -4.42 20.30 6.11
C PHE A 18 -5.73 20.97 6.48
N VAL A 19 -6.83 20.40 6.03
CA VAL A 19 -8.18 20.79 6.42
C VAL A 19 -8.81 19.61 7.17
N PRO A 20 -9.00 19.74 8.50
CA PRO A 20 -9.51 18.66 9.32
C PRO A 20 -10.76 18.00 8.74
N GLY A 21 -10.78 16.66 8.69
CA GLY A 21 -11.87 15.85 8.19
C GLY A 21 -12.19 15.99 6.70
N ARG A 22 -11.40 16.76 5.92
CA ARG A 22 -11.71 17.05 4.52
C ARG A 22 -10.60 16.69 3.55
N HIS A 23 -9.44 17.32 3.66
CA HIS A 23 -8.34 17.06 2.74
C HIS A 23 -6.98 17.37 3.35
N ALA A 24 -5.94 16.80 2.75
CA ALA A 24 -4.57 17.16 3.02
C ALA A 24 -3.69 17.01 1.78
N ARG A 25 -2.59 17.79 1.78
CA ARG A 25 -1.47 17.62 0.86
C ARG A 25 -0.18 17.47 1.65
N ALA A 26 0.70 16.62 1.17
CA ALA A 26 1.94 16.31 1.85
C ALA A 26 3.05 15.98 0.85
N ALA A 27 4.28 15.96 1.34
CA ALA A 27 5.45 15.51 0.60
C ALA A 27 6.11 14.32 1.28
N PHE A 28 6.67 13.43 0.47
CA PHE A 28 7.56 12.36 0.90
C PHE A 28 8.76 12.26 -0.06
N ALA A 29 9.97 12.40 0.48
CA ALA A 29 11.21 12.23 -0.28
C ALA A 29 11.64 10.77 -0.27
N ILE A 30 11.59 10.11 -1.42
CA ILE A 30 12.02 8.73 -1.59
C ILE A 30 13.55 8.68 -1.41
N PRO A 31 14.06 7.92 -0.42
CA PRO A 31 15.49 7.89 -0.16
C PRO A 31 16.30 7.40 -1.36
N ARG A 32 17.40 8.10 -1.66
CA ARG A 32 18.29 7.73 -2.79
C ARG A 32 18.98 6.39 -2.62
N ARG A 33 19.14 5.94 -1.37
CA ARG A 33 19.90 4.71 -1.01
C ARG A 33 19.11 3.41 -1.09
N ILE A 34 17.77 3.46 -1.28
CA ILE A 34 16.96 2.25 -1.43
C ILE A 34 17.02 1.75 -2.88
N ALA A 35 16.82 0.45 -3.07
CA ALA A 35 16.88 -0.18 -4.39
C ALA A 35 15.67 0.19 -5.27
N ALA A 36 14.47 0.31 -4.68
CA ALA A 36 13.23 0.60 -5.38
C ALA A 36 12.16 1.17 -4.44
N PHE A 37 11.18 1.86 -5.00
CA PHE A 37 9.96 2.29 -4.32
C PHE A 37 8.75 1.93 -5.19
N PRO A 38 8.21 0.71 -5.06
CA PRO A 38 7.17 0.20 -5.95
C PRO A 38 5.84 0.96 -5.79
N ALA A 39 5.00 0.89 -6.83
CA ALA A 39 3.70 1.57 -6.86
C ALA A 39 2.80 1.24 -5.66
N ALA A 40 2.90 0.04 -5.09
CA ALA A 40 2.16 -0.32 -3.88
C ALA A 40 2.58 0.52 -2.65
N LEU A 41 3.85 0.90 -2.53
CA LEU A 41 4.31 1.82 -1.48
C LEU A 41 3.92 3.28 -1.76
N VAL A 42 3.78 3.67 -3.03
CA VAL A 42 3.19 4.97 -3.38
C VAL A 42 1.72 5.01 -2.97
N ALA A 43 0.96 3.94 -3.20
CA ALA A 43 -0.42 3.81 -2.72
C ALA A 43 -0.50 3.85 -1.18
N GLU A 44 0.43 3.19 -0.49
CA GLU A 44 0.56 3.24 0.98
C GLU A 44 0.76 4.67 1.48
N ALA A 45 1.65 5.44 0.84
CA ALA A 45 1.91 6.83 1.22
C ALA A 45 0.64 7.70 1.15
N VAL A 46 -0.16 7.52 0.09
CA VAL A 46 -1.47 8.19 -0.04
C VAL A 46 -2.43 7.74 1.06
N GLY A 47 -2.53 6.43 1.31
CA GLY A 47 -3.38 5.88 2.38
C GLY A 47 -2.99 6.37 3.77
N GLN A 48 -1.68 6.49 4.05
CA GLN A 48 -1.19 7.04 5.31
C GLN A 48 -1.56 8.52 5.48
N LEU A 49 -1.54 9.31 4.41
CA LEU A 49 -2.00 10.70 4.48
C LEU A 49 -3.49 10.78 4.80
N ALA A 50 -4.32 9.93 4.18
CA ALA A 50 -5.74 9.84 4.51
C ALA A 50 -5.96 9.42 5.96
N ALA A 51 -5.15 8.48 6.47
CA ALA A 51 -5.20 8.04 7.86
C ALA A 51 -4.91 9.19 8.84
N TRP A 52 -3.96 10.08 8.54
CA TRP A 52 -3.70 11.25 9.38
C TRP A 52 -4.90 12.19 9.47
N VAL A 53 -5.57 12.46 8.34
CA VAL A 53 -6.77 13.31 8.31
C VAL A 53 -7.92 12.67 9.10
N ALA A 54 -8.12 11.36 8.90
CA ALA A 54 -9.19 10.62 9.56
C ALA A 54 -8.99 10.51 11.08
N MET A 55 -7.78 10.18 11.54
CA MET A 55 -7.47 10.10 12.97
C MET A 55 -7.64 11.43 13.68
N ASP A 56 -7.18 12.53 13.09
CA ASP A 56 -7.34 13.90 13.64
C ASP A 56 -8.83 14.26 13.76
N ASN A 57 -9.64 13.93 12.74
CA ASN A 57 -11.07 14.25 12.72
C ASN A 57 -11.85 13.65 13.90
N ILE A 58 -11.43 12.48 14.38
CA ILE A 58 -12.07 11.78 15.52
C ILE A 58 -11.23 11.83 16.78
N ASP A 59 -10.32 12.80 16.91
CA ASP A 59 -9.42 12.98 18.07
C ASP A 59 -8.65 11.72 18.46
N PHE A 60 -8.14 10.98 17.47
CA PHE A 60 -7.32 9.76 17.65
C PHE A 60 -8.01 8.66 18.50
N ARG A 61 -9.35 8.58 18.49
CA ARG A 61 -10.06 7.47 19.12
C ARG A 61 -9.95 6.19 18.30
N GLY A 62 -9.93 6.31 16.98
CA GLY A 62 -9.78 5.20 16.02
C GLY A 62 -8.58 5.38 15.11
N ARG A 63 -8.16 4.28 14.51
CA ARG A 63 -7.16 4.20 13.45
C ARG A 63 -7.76 3.48 12.23
N PRO A 64 -7.72 4.07 11.03
CA PRO A 64 -8.19 3.38 9.86
C PRO A 64 -7.21 2.28 9.45
N VAL A 65 -7.76 1.15 9.01
CA VAL A 65 -7.01 0.04 8.44
C VAL A 65 -7.45 -0.22 7.02
N ALA A 66 -6.53 -0.60 6.14
CA ALA A 66 -6.85 -0.85 4.74
C ALA A 66 -7.80 -2.05 4.61
N ALA A 67 -8.98 -1.86 3.99
CA ALA A 67 -9.94 -2.91 3.74
C ALA A 67 -10.34 -3.02 2.27
N LEU A 68 -10.69 -1.92 1.62
CA LEU A 68 -11.22 -1.89 0.27
C LEU A 68 -10.56 -0.76 -0.54
N ALA A 69 -10.36 -1.01 -1.84
CA ALA A 69 -10.16 0.02 -2.85
C ALA A 69 -10.94 -0.41 -4.09
N ALA A 70 -11.82 0.44 -4.59
CA ALA A 70 -12.59 0.15 -5.80
C ALA A 70 -11.66 0.11 -7.00
N GLU A 71 -10.78 1.12 -7.12
CA GLU A 71 -9.81 1.22 -8.20
C GLU A 71 -8.53 1.90 -7.75
N THR A 72 -7.39 1.38 -8.20
CA THR A 72 -6.08 2.02 -8.18
C THR A 72 -5.56 2.07 -9.60
N ARG A 73 -5.27 3.26 -10.13
CA ARG A 73 -4.70 3.48 -11.47
C ARG A 73 -3.22 3.70 -11.36
N PHE A 74 -2.45 2.98 -12.17
CA PHE A 74 -1.00 3.11 -12.26
C PHE A 74 -0.67 3.93 -13.51
N LEU A 75 -0.15 5.15 -13.31
CA LEU A 75 0.09 6.13 -14.38
C LEU A 75 1.57 6.39 -14.59
N GLY A 76 2.42 5.82 -13.76
CA GLY A 76 3.87 5.93 -13.88
C GLY A 76 4.60 5.38 -12.67
N ASP A 77 5.92 5.41 -12.75
CA ASP A 77 6.83 4.92 -11.71
C ASP A 77 7.40 6.05 -10.86
N ALA A 78 7.69 5.70 -9.62
CA ALA A 78 8.54 6.47 -8.72
C ALA A 78 9.93 5.81 -8.61
N LYS A 79 10.97 6.62 -8.49
CA LYS A 79 12.36 6.16 -8.39
C LYS A 79 13.01 6.69 -7.11
N PRO A 80 14.04 6.01 -6.59
CA PRO A 80 14.86 6.56 -5.53
C PRO A 80 15.38 7.96 -5.87
N GLY A 81 15.14 8.91 -4.96
CA GLY A 81 15.49 10.33 -5.13
C GLY A 81 14.34 11.21 -5.62
N ASP A 82 13.22 10.65 -6.07
CA ASP A 82 12.03 11.43 -6.39
C ASP A 82 11.36 11.96 -5.11
N VAL A 83 10.62 13.05 -5.26
CA VAL A 83 9.74 13.58 -4.22
C VAL A 83 8.31 13.37 -4.66
N LEU A 84 7.55 12.66 -3.82
CA LEU A 84 6.12 12.47 -4.01
C LEU A 84 5.36 13.68 -3.45
N ASP A 85 4.52 14.27 -4.28
CA ASP A 85 3.45 15.18 -3.88
C ASP A 85 2.19 14.34 -3.68
N LEU A 86 1.76 14.20 -2.42
CA LEU A 86 0.60 13.40 -2.01
C LEU A 86 -0.60 14.31 -1.82
N ALA A 87 -1.78 13.86 -2.23
CA ALA A 87 -3.03 14.54 -1.96
C ALA A 87 -4.15 13.54 -1.67
N VAL A 88 -5.02 13.89 -0.72
CA VAL A 88 -6.19 13.10 -0.37
C VAL A 88 -7.40 14.00 -0.14
N ASP A 89 -8.57 13.51 -0.56
CA ASP A 89 -9.87 14.10 -0.32
C ASP A 89 -10.71 13.07 0.46
N ILE A 90 -11.15 13.44 1.66
CA ILE A 90 -12.01 12.62 2.49
C ILE A 90 -13.45 12.81 2.02
N LEU A 91 -14.09 11.71 1.64
CA LEU A 91 -15.48 11.69 1.19
C LEU A 91 -16.42 11.57 2.39
N GLU A 92 -16.05 10.70 3.35
CA GLU A 92 -16.79 10.46 4.58
C GLU A 92 -15.82 9.98 5.67
N CYS A 93 -16.00 10.43 6.90
CA CYS A 93 -15.19 10.00 8.03
C CYS A 93 -15.95 10.17 9.34
N ASP A 94 -16.13 9.07 10.06
CA ASP A 94 -16.72 9.00 11.40
C ASP A 94 -15.94 8.03 12.29
N ASP A 95 -16.53 7.61 13.42
CA ASP A 95 -15.90 6.64 14.34
C ASP A 95 -15.87 5.20 13.80
N ASP A 96 -16.63 4.88 12.75
CA ASP A 96 -16.75 3.53 12.19
C ASP A 96 -15.88 3.31 10.95
N ALA A 97 -15.74 4.33 10.08
CA ALA A 97 -15.01 4.21 8.82
C ALA A 97 -14.50 5.54 8.26
N VAL A 98 -13.55 5.45 7.35
CA VAL A 98 -13.15 6.54 6.45
C VAL A 98 -13.29 6.09 5.00
N ALA A 99 -13.92 6.92 4.17
CA ALA A 99 -13.93 6.83 2.72
C ALA A 99 -13.15 8.00 2.12
N TYR A 100 -12.28 7.71 1.14
CA TYR A 100 -11.43 8.74 0.54
C TYR A 100 -11.02 8.42 -0.89
N ASN A 101 -10.68 9.48 -1.62
CA ASN A 101 -9.90 9.46 -2.85
C ASN A 101 -8.52 10.04 -2.59
N GLY A 102 -7.55 9.68 -3.43
CA GLY A 102 -6.22 10.29 -3.31
C GLY A 102 -5.32 10.01 -4.49
N HIS A 103 -4.21 10.71 -4.55
CA HIS A 103 -3.24 10.52 -5.61
C HIS A 103 -1.83 10.92 -5.17
N ALA A 104 -0.84 10.47 -5.94
CA ALA A 104 0.51 10.94 -5.85
C ALA A 104 1.02 11.41 -7.21
N SER A 105 1.86 12.46 -7.17
CA SER A 105 2.51 13.05 -8.35
C SER A 105 4.02 13.23 -8.10
N ILE A 106 4.79 13.33 -9.18
CA ILE A 106 6.19 13.77 -9.19
C ILE A 106 6.26 15.00 -10.08
N GLY A 107 6.40 16.17 -9.45
CA GLY A 107 6.20 17.45 -10.13
C GLY A 107 4.77 17.54 -10.71
N ALA A 108 4.65 17.86 -12.00
CA ALA A 108 3.34 17.94 -12.65
C ALA A 108 2.75 16.58 -13.09
N ARG A 109 3.54 15.50 -13.03
CA ARG A 109 3.13 14.19 -13.55
C ARG A 109 2.47 13.35 -12.45
N ARG A 110 1.20 13.05 -12.60
CA ARG A 110 0.49 12.09 -11.76
C ARG A 110 1.01 10.68 -12.04
N ILE A 111 1.29 9.91 -10.98
CA ILE A 111 1.84 8.56 -11.10
C ILE A 111 0.91 7.48 -10.53
N ILE A 112 0.00 7.85 -9.64
CA ILE A 112 -1.01 6.93 -9.09
C ILE A 112 -2.28 7.68 -8.72
N GLU A 113 -3.43 7.03 -8.86
CA GLU A 113 -4.72 7.48 -8.35
C GLU A 113 -5.40 6.34 -7.60
N LEU A 114 -5.97 6.66 -6.45
CA LEU A 114 -6.79 5.78 -5.62
C LEU A 114 -8.22 6.33 -5.63
N VAL A 115 -9.18 5.47 -5.94
CA VAL A 115 -10.60 5.85 -6.08
C VAL A 115 -11.44 4.95 -5.18
N ASP A 116 -12.36 5.58 -4.44
CA ASP A 116 -13.31 4.94 -3.53
C ASP A 116 -12.62 3.93 -2.60
N CYS A 117 -11.63 4.42 -1.87
CA CYS A 117 -10.98 3.68 -0.81
C CYS A 117 -11.83 3.73 0.46
N LEU A 118 -11.92 2.60 1.16
CA LEU A 118 -12.65 2.48 2.42
C LEU A 118 -11.80 1.73 3.44
N GLY A 119 -11.65 2.30 4.62
CA GLY A 119 -11.01 1.69 5.78
C GLY A 119 -11.90 1.75 7.01
N PRO A 120 -12.23 0.62 7.65
CA PRO A 120 -12.88 0.65 8.95
C PRO A 120 -11.96 1.28 9.99
N MET A 121 -12.55 2.03 10.93
CA MET A 121 -11.86 2.59 12.07
C MET A 121 -11.86 1.58 13.22
N LEU A 122 -10.70 1.29 13.75
CA LEU A 122 -10.54 0.40 14.90
C LEU A 122 -9.93 1.17 16.07
N PRO A 123 -10.17 0.75 17.33
CA PRO A 123 -9.64 1.46 18.50
C PRO A 123 -8.12 1.67 18.38
N VAL A 124 -7.67 2.92 18.33
CA VAL A 124 -6.25 3.25 18.09
C VAL A 124 -5.34 2.62 19.11
N ALA A 125 -5.78 2.49 20.37
CA ALA A 125 -4.99 1.92 21.46
C ALA A 125 -4.60 0.44 21.26
N GLU A 126 -5.28 -0.28 20.36
CA GLU A 126 -4.89 -1.64 19.97
C GLU A 126 -3.61 -1.66 19.12
N PHE A 127 -3.29 -0.56 18.43
CA PHE A 127 -2.23 -0.48 17.43
C PHE A 127 -1.09 0.44 17.85
N ASP A 128 -1.43 1.59 18.42
CA ASP A 128 -0.50 2.68 18.71
C ASP A 128 -0.80 3.35 20.08
N ALA A 129 0.10 4.22 20.51
CA ALA A 129 -0.15 5.19 21.56
C ALA A 129 -0.78 6.45 20.95
N PRO A 130 -2.00 6.85 21.33
CA PRO A 130 -2.66 8.05 20.78
C PRO A 130 -1.81 9.31 20.89
N GLU A 131 -1.11 9.48 22.00
CA GLU A 131 -0.24 10.63 22.28
C GLU A 131 0.93 10.69 21.30
N ALA A 132 1.59 9.56 21.02
CA ALA A 132 2.68 9.50 20.04
C ALA A 132 2.20 9.86 18.63
N LEU A 133 0.97 9.47 18.26
CA LEU A 133 0.36 9.86 16.97
C LEU A 133 0.05 11.36 16.92
N ARG A 134 -0.47 11.96 18.02
CA ARG A 134 -0.70 13.42 18.07
C ARG A 134 0.60 14.20 17.94
N GLU A 135 1.63 13.80 18.66
CA GLU A 135 2.97 14.41 18.59
C GLU A 135 3.54 14.27 17.17
N ARG A 136 3.37 13.10 16.55
CA ARG A 136 3.81 12.87 15.17
C ARG A 136 3.05 13.76 14.18
N LEU A 137 1.74 13.88 14.28
CA LEU A 137 0.96 14.77 13.41
C LEU A 137 1.39 16.23 13.60
N ALA A 138 1.60 16.68 14.83
CA ALA A 138 2.09 18.02 15.11
C ALA A 138 3.46 18.29 14.46
N LEU A 139 4.38 17.31 14.51
CA LEU A 139 5.67 17.37 13.82
C LEU A 139 5.48 17.48 12.31
N LEU A 140 4.65 16.60 11.70
CA LEU A 140 4.42 16.59 10.24
C LEU A 140 3.81 17.89 9.73
N ARG A 141 2.91 18.52 10.49
CA ARG A 141 2.30 19.81 10.17
C ARG A 141 3.19 21.02 10.46
N GLY A 142 4.19 20.85 11.32
CA GLY A 142 5.14 21.89 11.71
C GLY A 142 6.47 21.81 10.95
N ALA A 143 7.52 21.41 11.66
CA ALA A 143 8.88 21.32 11.11
C ALA A 143 9.03 20.24 10.02
N GLY A 144 8.15 19.24 10.03
CA GLY A 144 8.27 18.04 9.19
C GLY A 144 9.21 17.00 9.81
N ALA A 145 9.11 15.77 9.32
CA ALA A 145 10.04 14.71 9.66
C ALA A 145 11.32 14.85 8.85
N LYS A 146 12.41 14.33 9.37
CA LYS A 146 13.67 14.27 8.63
C LYS A 146 13.49 13.38 7.40
N ALA A 147 13.80 13.91 6.22
CA ALA A 147 13.77 13.15 4.97
C ALA A 147 14.76 11.97 5.00
N GLU A 148 14.59 11.02 4.09
CA GLU A 148 15.44 9.85 3.90
C GLU A 148 15.57 8.93 5.14
N ARG A 149 14.55 8.87 6.00
CA ARG A 149 14.53 7.95 7.16
C ARG A 149 14.26 6.51 6.77
N PHE A 150 13.39 6.30 5.80
CA PHE A 150 13.04 4.97 5.31
C PHE A 150 14.28 4.24 4.74
N ARG A 151 14.45 2.96 5.10
CA ARG A 151 15.62 2.15 4.74
C ARG A 151 15.34 1.15 3.63
N GLY A 152 14.12 1.12 3.11
CA GLY A 152 13.62 0.06 2.24
C GLY A 152 12.92 -1.04 3.01
N VAL A 153 12.32 -1.96 2.27
CA VAL A 153 11.73 -3.18 2.80
C VAL A 153 12.48 -4.36 2.19
N ASP A 154 12.85 -5.32 3.02
CA ASP A 154 13.44 -6.55 2.55
C ASP A 154 12.48 -7.28 1.61
N THR A 155 13.02 -7.86 0.56
CA THR A 155 12.22 -8.60 -0.42
C THR A 155 11.53 -9.77 0.25
N ILE A 156 10.20 -9.78 0.22
CA ILE A 156 9.42 -10.94 0.65
C ILE A 156 9.53 -12.02 -0.43
N ALA A 157 10.17 -13.14 -0.06
CA ALA A 157 10.36 -14.26 -0.94
C ALA A 157 9.06 -15.08 -1.07
N ALA A 158 8.79 -15.58 -2.27
CA ALA A 158 7.71 -16.52 -2.54
C ALA A 158 8.28 -17.81 -3.12
N SER A 159 7.85 -18.95 -2.59
CA SER A 159 8.20 -20.28 -3.10
C SER A 159 7.10 -20.76 -4.05
N VAL A 160 7.39 -20.81 -5.35
CA VAL A 160 6.42 -21.28 -6.35
C VAL A 160 6.14 -22.77 -6.13
N THR A 161 4.87 -23.11 -5.94
CA THR A 161 4.41 -24.48 -5.67
C THR A 161 3.70 -25.11 -6.86
N HIS A 162 3.16 -24.28 -7.76
CA HIS A 162 2.52 -24.73 -9.00
C HIS A 162 2.64 -23.64 -10.06
N ARG A 163 2.83 -24.04 -11.33
CA ARG A 163 2.92 -23.11 -12.46
C ARG A 163 2.42 -23.74 -13.74
N VAL A 164 1.50 -23.02 -14.41
CA VAL A 164 1.15 -23.25 -15.81
C VAL A 164 1.59 -22.00 -16.57
N PRO A 165 2.59 -22.10 -17.46
CA PRO A 165 3.20 -20.94 -18.12
C PRO A 165 2.16 -19.98 -18.73
N GLY A 166 2.30 -18.69 -18.40
CA GLY A 166 1.46 -17.63 -18.93
C GLY A 166 0.00 -17.65 -18.46
N THR A 167 -0.44 -18.57 -17.61
CA THR A 167 -1.86 -18.70 -17.21
C THR A 167 -2.11 -18.83 -15.71
N GLU A 168 -1.34 -19.67 -14.99
CA GLU A 168 -1.57 -19.89 -13.56
C GLU A 168 -0.26 -20.00 -12.79
N LEU A 169 -0.23 -19.38 -11.61
CA LEU A 169 0.87 -19.51 -10.65
C LEU A 169 0.29 -19.64 -9.25
N ARG A 170 0.82 -20.59 -8.48
CA ARG A 170 0.62 -20.67 -7.03
C ARG A 170 1.96 -20.60 -6.33
N ALA A 171 1.99 -19.88 -5.22
CA ALA A 171 3.20 -19.76 -4.41
C ALA A 171 2.84 -19.74 -2.93
N SER A 172 3.75 -20.23 -2.10
CA SER A 172 3.66 -20.06 -0.65
C SER A 172 4.61 -18.95 -0.19
N VAL A 173 4.20 -18.23 0.84
CA VAL A 173 4.94 -17.12 1.45
C VAL A 173 4.87 -17.27 2.96
N ASP A 174 6.02 -17.32 3.60
CA ASP A 174 6.10 -17.23 5.05
C ASP A 174 6.27 -15.76 5.43
N VAL A 175 5.29 -15.21 6.15
CA VAL A 175 5.36 -13.85 6.68
C VAL A 175 6.48 -13.81 7.73
N PRO A 176 7.44 -12.87 7.65
CA PRO A 176 8.54 -12.84 8.59
C PRO A 176 8.03 -12.72 10.04
N ALA A 177 8.67 -13.46 10.95
CA ALA A 177 8.37 -13.39 12.38
C ALA A 177 8.76 -12.02 12.98
N ALA A 178 9.79 -11.39 12.39
CA ALA A 178 10.27 -10.06 12.75
C ALA A 178 10.71 -9.33 11.48
N ALA A 179 10.31 -8.08 11.34
CA ALA A 179 10.74 -7.21 10.26
C ALA A 179 10.66 -5.74 10.71
N ALA A 180 11.51 -4.88 10.14
CA ALA A 180 11.57 -3.48 10.52
C ALA A 180 10.20 -2.77 10.37
N PHE A 181 9.43 -3.07 9.33
CA PHE A 181 8.14 -2.44 9.08
C PHE A 181 7.11 -2.67 10.19
N PHE A 182 7.22 -3.71 11.01
CA PHE A 182 6.33 -3.94 12.14
C PHE A 182 6.48 -2.88 13.25
N ALA A 183 7.59 -2.15 13.30
CA ALA A 183 7.74 -1.04 14.24
C ALA A 183 6.75 0.10 13.99
N ASP A 184 6.31 0.28 12.74
CA ASP A 184 5.33 1.29 12.33
C ASP A 184 3.98 0.68 11.93
N HIS A 185 3.93 -0.65 11.65
CA HIS A 185 2.74 -1.33 11.12
C HIS A 185 2.38 -2.65 11.87
N PHE A 186 1.98 -2.69 13.14
CA PHE A 186 1.83 -1.59 14.10
C PHE A 186 2.56 -1.94 15.40
N PRO A 187 3.04 -0.97 16.19
CA PRO A 187 3.90 -1.23 17.34
C PRO A 187 3.30 -2.19 18.41
N ARG A 188 2.00 -2.03 18.69
CA ARG A 188 1.29 -2.85 19.69
C ARG A 188 0.66 -4.11 19.14
N ARG A 189 0.38 -4.13 17.84
CA ARG A 189 -0.25 -5.26 17.14
C ARG A 189 0.37 -5.40 15.76
N PRO A 190 1.52 -6.07 15.62
CA PRO A 190 2.17 -6.25 14.32
C PRO A 190 1.26 -6.93 13.30
N VAL A 191 1.11 -6.29 12.14
CA VAL A 191 0.29 -6.75 11.03
C VAL A 191 1.11 -6.66 9.74
N PHE A 192 1.08 -7.69 8.92
CA PHE A 192 1.74 -7.67 7.61
C PHE A 192 1.04 -6.65 6.69
N PRO A 193 1.76 -5.65 6.16
CA PRO A 193 1.15 -4.59 5.36
C PRO A 193 0.43 -5.11 4.12
N ALA A 194 -0.81 -4.68 3.92
CA ALA A 194 -1.63 -5.03 2.76
C ALA A 194 -0.95 -4.65 1.44
N THR A 195 -0.26 -3.53 1.41
CA THR A 195 0.45 -3.01 0.23
C THR A 195 1.68 -3.84 -0.12
N LEU A 196 2.38 -4.42 0.86
CA LEU A 196 3.45 -5.39 0.59
C LEU A 196 2.91 -6.70 0.00
N LEU A 197 1.74 -7.16 0.47
CA LEU A 197 1.07 -8.32 -0.12
C LEU A 197 0.61 -8.02 -1.56
N LEU A 198 0.10 -6.81 -1.82
CA LEU A 198 -0.31 -6.40 -3.17
C LEU A 198 0.91 -6.31 -4.10
N ASP A 199 2.03 -5.71 -3.65
CA ASP A 199 3.28 -5.67 -4.41
C ASP A 199 3.77 -7.07 -4.79
N LEU A 200 3.81 -7.98 -3.82
CA LEU A 200 4.19 -9.36 -4.06
C LEU A 200 3.31 -10.04 -5.13
N LYS A 201 1.98 -9.90 -5.00
CA LYS A 201 1.04 -10.48 -5.97
C LYS A 201 1.19 -9.86 -7.36
N MET A 202 1.42 -8.54 -7.45
CA MET A 202 1.70 -7.86 -8.72
C MET A 202 2.97 -8.37 -9.38
N ARG A 203 4.06 -8.53 -8.62
CA ARG A 203 5.33 -9.09 -9.12
C ARG A 203 5.13 -10.50 -9.68
N LEU A 204 4.43 -11.37 -8.95
CA LEU A 204 4.12 -12.73 -9.43
C LEU A 204 3.26 -12.72 -10.69
N ALA A 205 2.29 -11.79 -10.81
CA ALA A 205 1.48 -11.65 -12.01
C ALA A 205 2.30 -11.17 -13.23
N LEU A 206 3.21 -10.22 -13.01
CA LEU A 206 4.12 -9.74 -14.06
C LEU A 206 5.13 -10.82 -14.47
N ASP A 207 5.63 -11.60 -13.54
CA ASP A 207 6.52 -12.74 -13.85
C ASP A 207 5.80 -13.79 -14.69
N LEU A 208 4.53 -14.09 -14.37
CA LEU A 208 3.70 -15.01 -15.16
C LEU A 208 3.40 -14.43 -16.56
N ALA A 209 3.13 -13.12 -16.66
CA ALA A 209 2.84 -12.44 -17.92
C ALA A 209 4.04 -12.46 -18.90
N ARG A 210 5.28 -12.44 -18.39
CA ARG A 210 6.50 -12.50 -19.22
C ARG A 210 6.67 -13.83 -19.95
N GLU A 211 5.98 -14.88 -19.54
CA GLU A 211 6.07 -16.24 -20.12
C GLU A 211 5.22 -16.42 -21.37
N SER A 212 4.32 -15.48 -21.68
CA SER A 212 3.50 -15.53 -22.88
C SER A 212 3.86 -14.39 -23.84
N PRO A 213 4.10 -14.66 -25.13
CA PRO A 213 4.36 -13.61 -26.11
C PRO A 213 3.24 -12.56 -26.20
N GLN A 214 2.01 -12.93 -25.83
CA GLN A 214 0.84 -12.03 -25.89
C GLN A 214 0.79 -11.03 -24.74
N THR A 215 1.46 -11.32 -23.61
CA THR A 215 1.43 -10.50 -22.40
C THR A 215 2.82 -10.02 -21.96
N ASN A 216 3.87 -10.49 -22.62
CA ASN A 216 5.23 -10.04 -22.36
C ASN A 216 5.37 -8.53 -22.65
N GLY A 217 5.96 -7.80 -21.71
CA GLY A 217 6.10 -6.34 -21.82
C GLY A 217 4.87 -5.53 -21.43
N MET A 218 3.78 -6.18 -21.05
CA MET A 218 2.62 -5.48 -20.50
C MET A 218 2.95 -4.88 -19.14
N TRP A 219 2.32 -3.74 -18.86
CA TRP A 219 2.45 -2.92 -17.68
C TRP A 219 1.16 -2.94 -16.84
N PRO A 220 1.22 -2.78 -15.50
CA PRO A 220 0.04 -2.61 -14.68
C PRO A 220 -0.69 -1.31 -15.04
N LEU A 221 -1.92 -1.41 -15.53
CA LEU A 221 -2.77 -0.25 -15.84
C LEU A 221 -3.60 0.15 -14.63
N ARG A 222 -4.29 -0.84 -14.04
CA ARG A 222 -5.12 -0.63 -12.87
C ARG A 222 -5.32 -1.90 -12.04
N MET A 223 -5.58 -1.68 -10.76
CA MET A 223 -6.02 -2.72 -9.85
C MET A 223 -7.42 -2.38 -9.35
N THR A 224 -8.32 -3.35 -9.36
CA THR A 224 -9.72 -3.17 -8.95
C THR A 224 -10.14 -4.24 -7.96
N HIS A 225 -11.27 -3.99 -7.25
CA HIS A 225 -11.85 -4.94 -6.31
C HIS A 225 -10.83 -5.42 -5.26
N VAL A 226 -9.97 -4.52 -4.80
CA VAL A 226 -9.05 -4.83 -3.70
C VAL A 226 -9.86 -5.05 -2.45
N LYS A 227 -9.69 -6.21 -1.82
CA LYS A 227 -10.38 -6.57 -0.57
C LYS A 227 -9.39 -7.24 0.38
N MET A 228 -9.19 -6.65 1.54
CA MET A 228 -8.54 -7.27 2.69
C MET A 228 -9.63 -7.70 3.66
N ARG A 229 -9.66 -8.98 4.04
CA ARG A 229 -10.74 -9.58 4.84
C ARG A 229 -10.33 -9.89 6.27
N SER A 230 -9.04 -9.96 6.52
CA SER A 230 -8.48 -10.19 7.86
C SER A 230 -7.06 -9.67 7.94
N PHE A 231 -6.62 -9.38 9.15
CA PHE A 231 -5.22 -9.13 9.43
C PHE A 231 -4.39 -10.39 9.19
N ILE A 232 -3.16 -10.16 8.76
CA ILE A 232 -2.14 -11.19 8.58
C ILE A 232 -1.07 -10.93 9.64
N ALA A 233 -0.92 -11.86 10.57
CA ALA A 233 0.05 -11.75 11.66
C ALA A 233 1.45 -12.20 11.24
N PRO A 234 2.51 -11.79 11.97
CA PRO A 234 3.85 -12.38 11.82
C PRO A 234 3.81 -13.92 11.90
N SER A 235 4.71 -14.58 11.20
CA SER A 235 4.86 -16.05 11.13
C SER A 235 3.70 -16.80 10.47
N GLN A 236 2.67 -16.13 9.97
CA GLN A 236 1.63 -16.81 9.19
C GLN A 236 2.17 -17.23 7.83
N ARG A 237 1.69 -18.38 7.35
CA ARG A 237 1.91 -18.83 5.99
C ARG A 237 0.74 -18.41 5.10
N LEU A 238 1.07 -17.90 3.92
CA LEU A 238 0.10 -17.49 2.91
C LEU A 238 0.24 -18.36 1.67
N ASP A 239 -0.88 -18.78 1.11
CA ASP A 239 -0.98 -19.36 -0.21
C ASP A 239 -1.48 -18.29 -1.19
N ILE A 240 -0.61 -17.93 -2.13
CA ILE A 240 -0.87 -16.91 -3.15
C ILE A 240 -1.30 -17.61 -4.43
N GLY A 241 -2.37 -17.12 -5.05
CA GLY A 241 -2.84 -17.55 -6.35
C GLY A 241 -2.88 -16.39 -7.34
N VAL A 242 -2.35 -16.62 -8.53
CA VAL A 242 -2.43 -15.74 -9.68
C VAL A 242 -3.00 -16.52 -10.84
N VAL A 243 -4.09 -16.04 -11.44
CA VAL A 243 -4.67 -16.59 -12.67
C VAL A 243 -4.73 -15.47 -13.69
N LEU A 244 -4.03 -15.63 -14.80
CA LEU A 244 -3.95 -14.65 -15.89
C LEU A 244 -4.80 -15.14 -17.07
N ALA A 245 -5.80 -14.35 -17.44
CA ALA A 245 -6.61 -14.60 -18.60
C ALA A 245 -5.90 -14.11 -19.88
N PRO A 246 -6.14 -14.74 -21.04
CA PRO A 246 -5.65 -14.25 -22.32
C PRO A 246 -6.10 -12.80 -22.57
N PRO A 247 -5.25 -11.97 -23.20
CA PRO A 247 -5.59 -10.58 -23.43
C PRO A 247 -6.78 -10.43 -24.37
N GLN A 248 -7.66 -9.48 -24.06
CA GLN A 248 -8.76 -9.06 -24.90
C GLN A 248 -8.63 -7.57 -25.17
N HIS A 249 -8.68 -7.17 -26.46
CA HIS A 249 -8.52 -5.75 -26.87
C HIS A 249 -7.24 -5.11 -26.28
N GLY A 250 -6.12 -5.84 -26.23
CA GLY A 250 -4.85 -5.34 -25.69
C GLY A 250 -4.73 -5.32 -24.17
N VAL A 251 -5.73 -5.81 -23.43
CA VAL A 251 -5.73 -5.85 -21.96
C VAL A 251 -5.82 -7.29 -21.47
N ALA A 252 -4.84 -7.71 -20.64
CA ALA A 252 -4.87 -8.96 -19.91
C ALA A 252 -5.37 -8.73 -18.48
N LYS A 253 -6.15 -9.67 -17.94
CA LYS A 253 -6.72 -9.59 -16.60
C LYS A 253 -6.18 -10.71 -15.71
N ALA A 254 -5.59 -10.33 -14.57
CA ALA A 254 -5.15 -11.26 -13.56
C ALA A 254 -6.07 -11.22 -12.34
N MET A 255 -6.50 -12.40 -11.87
CA MET A 255 -7.12 -12.58 -10.57
C MET A 255 -6.03 -12.89 -9.55
N LEU A 256 -5.97 -12.08 -8.49
CA LEU A 256 -4.97 -12.18 -7.43
C LEU A 256 -5.64 -12.57 -6.11
N THR A 257 -5.20 -13.67 -5.50
CA THR A 257 -5.75 -14.14 -4.23
C THR A 257 -4.63 -14.38 -3.21
N ALA A 258 -4.98 -14.32 -1.94
CA ALA A 258 -4.15 -14.83 -0.84
C ALA A 258 -5.05 -15.54 0.16
N LYS A 259 -4.60 -16.69 0.64
CA LYS A 259 -5.28 -17.52 1.65
C LYS A 259 -4.35 -17.81 2.80
N THR A 260 -4.92 -18.05 3.97
CA THR A 260 -4.27 -18.69 5.11
C THR A 260 -5.21 -19.79 5.60
N ASP A 261 -4.73 -21.00 5.83
CA ASP A 261 -5.53 -22.16 6.24
C ASP A 261 -6.81 -22.32 5.38
N ASP A 262 -6.65 -22.28 4.05
CA ASP A 262 -7.73 -22.29 3.05
C ASP A 262 -8.75 -21.15 3.09
N ARG A 263 -8.65 -20.22 4.06
CA ARG A 263 -9.52 -19.05 4.14
C ARG A 263 -8.99 -17.91 3.27
N LEU A 264 -9.83 -17.35 2.44
CA LEU A 264 -9.48 -16.20 1.61
C LEU A 264 -9.30 -14.93 2.49
N VAL A 265 -8.05 -14.44 2.60
CA VAL A 265 -7.71 -13.25 3.38
C VAL A 265 -7.58 -11.99 2.54
N ALA A 266 -7.22 -12.14 1.25
CA ALA A 266 -7.14 -10.99 0.34
C ALA A 266 -7.47 -11.38 -1.10
N SER A 267 -8.06 -10.46 -1.86
CA SER A 267 -8.26 -10.59 -3.31
C SER A 267 -8.12 -9.24 -4.01
N ALA A 268 -7.74 -9.28 -5.30
CA ALA A 268 -7.74 -8.13 -6.19
C ALA A 268 -7.84 -8.61 -7.64
N ARG A 269 -8.17 -7.69 -8.56
CA ARG A 269 -8.06 -7.88 -10.02
C ARG A 269 -7.05 -6.88 -10.55
N LEU A 270 -6.08 -7.36 -11.33
CA LEU A 270 -5.07 -6.53 -11.97
C LEU A 270 -5.29 -6.55 -13.47
N GLU A 271 -5.31 -5.39 -14.10
CA GLU A 271 -5.30 -5.24 -15.55
C GLU A 271 -3.91 -4.84 -16.01
N LEU A 272 -3.42 -5.56 -17.01
CA LEU A 272 -2.13 -5.34 -17.66
C LEU A 272 -2.38 -4.92 -19.12
N GLY A 273 -1.57 -4.00 -19.62
CA GLY A 273 -1.66 -3.56 -21.02
C GLY A 273 -0.41 -2.80 -21.45
N SER A 274 -0.43 -2.24 -22.65
CA SER A 274 0.66 -1.39 -23.14
C SER A 274 0.67 -0.06 -22.40
N HIS A 275 1.86 0.44 -22.08
CA HIS A 275 2.03 1.80 -21.63
C HIS A 275 1.90 2.71 -22.87
N GLU A 276 0.94 3.64 -22.90
CA GLU A 276 0.84 4.68 -23.92
C GLU A 276 1.95 5.73 -23.76
#